data_0ed818485a345ed1c8295df48a3546be
#
_entry.id   0ed818485a345ed1c8295df48a3546be
#
_cell.length_a   1.000
_cell.length_b   1.000
_cell.length_c   1.000
_cell.angle_alpha   90.00
_cell.angle_beta   90.00
_cell.angle_gamma   90.00
#
_symmetry.space_group_name_H-M   'P 1'
#
loop_
_entity.id
_entity.type
_entity.pdbx_description
1 polymer ?
#
loop_
_entity_poly.entity_id
_entity_poly.type
_entity_poly.pdbx_seq_one_letter_code
_entity_poly.pdbx_strand_id
1 'polypeptide(L)'
;FTHGGHPYTFGPRHFLTKDEKLFGFLNEYVPMRQIPEHEFLTYIERDQRFYHFPIHRDEVSEMPDAEQIESELEACPDEVSPENLEQFWVQSVGPTLYDKFINSYSKKMWQIESNTELTEFGYTAKGVALKTGPNKACWNEAISAFPVAQNGYDDYFDVSTAETTVHLSTRIEKVDVDKSRALIDGEWRDYDILINTVSPEFILNGAFGPLRWMGRDFFKIVLPVPEVFPENVYFLYYANQEPFTRIVEYKKFYRYESPMTLIGLEIPSNRNKLYPFTTKKDYAKAKLYHDALPENVFSIGRAASYRYLDVAPIIQQSMDMRAELEVGRVRPAA
;
A
#
# COMPACT_ATOMS: atom_id res chain seq x y z
N PHE A 1 -12.35 -10.09 -6.87
CA PHE A 1 -13.37 -10.65 -5.96
C PHE A 1 -14.73 -10.04 -6.24
N THR A 2 -15.81 -10.73 -5.79
CA THR A 2 -17.19 -10.21 -5.89
C THR A 2 -17.91 -10.32 -4.56
N HIS A 3 -18.83 -9.37 -4.28
CA HIS A 3 -19.73 -9.41 -3.13
C HIS A 3 -21.10 -8.88 -3.54
N GLY A 4 -22.16 -9.68 -3.36
CA GLY A 4 -23.51 -9.32 -3.84
C GLY A 4 -23.59 -9.03 -5.33
N GLY A 5 -22.73 -9.65 -6.16
CA GLY A 5 -22.63 -9.41 -7.60
C GLY A 5 -21.77 -8.20 -8.00
N HIS A 6 -21.20 -7.47 -7.04
CA HIS A 6 -20.37 -6.29 -7.29
C HIS A 6 -18.87 -6.63 -7.15
N PRO A 7 -18.01 -6.23 -8.11
CA PRO A 7 -16.59 -6.42 -8.02
C PRO A 7 -15.96 -5.53 -6.93
N TYR A 8 -14.95 -6.05 -6.24
CA TYR A 8 -14.18 -5.31 -5.24
C TYR A 8 -12.74 -5.84 -5.10
N THR A 9 -11.90 -5.03 -4.48
CA THR A 9 -10.56 -5.41 -4.01
C THR A 9 -10.41 -5.11 -2.52
N PHE A 10 -9.39 -5.69 -1.88
CA PHE A 10 -9.04 -5.32 -0.51
C PHE A 10 -8.32 -3.96 -0.52
N GLY A 11 -9.09 -2.90 -0.40
CA GLY A 11 -8.67 -1.50 -0.54
C GLY A 11 -8.73 -0.97 -1.97
N PRO A 12 -8.52 0.33 -2.20
CA PRO A 12 -8.46 0.92 -3.53
C PRO A 12 -7.13 0.52 -4.18
N ARG A 13 -7.15 -0.46 -5.05
CA ARG A 13 -5.96 -1.02 -5.71
C ARG A 13 -5.69 -0.37 -7.07
N HIS A 14 -5.74 0.96 -7.12
CA HIS A 14 -5.31 1.68 -8.32
C HIS A 14 -3.80 1.65 -8.47
N PHE A 15 -3.35 1.64 -9.70
CA PHE A 15 -1.94 1.75 -10.05
C PHE A 15 -1.49 3.20 -9.97
N LEU A 16 -0.35 3.45 -9.36
CA LEU A 16 0.18 4.79 -9.14
C LEU A 16 1.68 4.81 -9.38
N THR A 17 2.15 5.63 -10.32
CA THR A 17 3.57 5.77 -10.65
C THR A 17 3.87 7.13 -11.29
N LYS A 18 5.14 7.57 -11.25
CA LYS A 18 5.69 8.63 -12.13
C LYS A 18 6.43 8.05 -13.34
N ASP A 19 6.66 6.74 -13.35
CA ASP A 19 7.43 6.07 -14.36
C ASP A 19 6.54 5.61 -15.52
N GLU A 20 6.63 6.33 -16.65
CA GLU A 20 5.89 6.01 -17.88
C GLU A 20 6.27 4.65 -18.47
N LYS A 21 7.50 4.17 -18.23
CA LYS A 21 7.94 2.85 -18.74
C LYS A 21 7.27 1.72 -17.97
N LEU A 22 7.20 1.84 -16.62
CA LEU A 22 6.48 0.87 -15.80
C LEU A 22 4.99 0.87 -16.11
N PHE A 23 4.40 2.05 -16.31
CA PHE A 23 3.01 2.15 -16.75
C PHE A 23 2.80 1.50 -18.12
N GLY A 24 3.66 1.81 -19.11
CA GLY A 24 3.61 1.26 -20.45
C GLY A 24 3.73 -0.27 -20.44
N PHE A 25 4.69 -0.81 -19.68
CA PHE A 25 4.85 -2.25 -19.50
C PHE A 25 3.58 -2.92 -18.98
N LEU A 26 3.01 -2.41 -17.89
CA LEU A 26 1.79 -3.02 -17.32
C LEU A 26 0.59 -2.88 -18.27
N ASN A 27 0.46 -1.70 -18.90
CA ASN A 27 -0.66 -1.40 -19.82
C ASN A 27 -0.62 -2.23 -21.11
N GLU A 28 0.54 -2.77 -21.50
CA GLU A 28 0.66 -3.72 -22.63
C GLU A 28 -0.10 -5.03 -22.35
N TYR A 29 -0.06 -5.51 -21.11
CA TYR A 29 -0.69 -6.77 -20.70
C TYR A 29 -2.05 -6.59 -20.06
N VAL A 30 -2.27 -5.49 -19.39
CA VAL A 30 -3.54 -5.14 -18.73
C VAL A 30 -3.96 -3.75 -19.22
N PRO A 31 -4.93 -3.65 -20.13
CA PRO A 31 -5.45 -2.35 -20.56
C PRO A 31 -5.91 -1.54 -19.35
N MET A 32 -5.29 -0.38 -19.15
CA MET A 32 -5.50 0.50 -18.00
C MET A 32 -6.24 1.76 -18.39
N ARG A 33 -7.24 2.13 -17.63
CA ARG A 33 -7.86 3.45 -17.73
C ARG A 33 -7.16 4.39 -16.76
N GLN A 34 -6.60 5.49 -17.25
CA GLN A 34 -6.13 6.57 -16.41
C GLN A 34 -7.32 7.29 -15.76
N ILE A 35 -7.12 7.70 -14.50
CA ILE A 35 -8.11 8.38 -13.65
C ILE A 35 -7.52 9.68 -13.10
N PRO A 36 -7.17 10.65 -13.96
CA PRO A 36 -6.56 11.91 -13.54
C PRO A 36 -7.50 12.79 -12.73
N GLU A 37 -8.81 12.58 -12.87
CA GLU A 37 -9.87 13.28 -12.15
C GLU A 37 -10.05 12.83 -10.70
N HIS A 38 -9.48 11.70 -10.31
CA HIS A 38 -9.67 11.13 -8.98
C HIS A 38 -9.20 12.09 -7.89
N GLU A 39 -10.13 12.49 -7.05
CA GLU A 39 -9.93 13.27 -5.84
C GLU A 39 -9.99 12.40 -4.59
N PHE A 40 -9.36 12.86 -3.54
CA PHE A 40 -9.29 12.16 -2.28
C PHE A 40 -9.63 13.11 -1.14
N LEU A 41 -10.64 12.80 -0.37
CA LEU A 41 -11.12 13.62 0.72
C LEU A 41 -10.84 12.96 2.07
N THR A 42 -10.47 13.78 3.04
CA THR A 42 -10.29 13.39 4.44
C THR A 42 -11.29 14.14 5.31
N TYR A 43 -12.06 13.42 6.10
CA TYR A 43 -12.94 14.00 7.12
C TYR A 43 -12.12 14.43 8.33
N ILE A 44 -12.32 15.68 8.75
CA ILE A 44 -11.75 16.26 9.94
C ILE A 44 -12.87 16.50 10.96
N GLU A 45 -12.91 15.67 11.99
CA GLU A 45 -14.00 15.62 12.97
C GLU A 45 -14.22 16.96 13.67
N ARG A 46 -13.17 17.63 14.15
CA ARG A 46 -13.28 18.90 14.87
C ARG A 46 -13.82 20.04 14.01
N ASP A 47 -13.62 19.99 12.69
CA ASP A 47 -14.12 20.97 11.72
C ASP A 47 -15.48 20.56 11.14
N GLN A 48 -15.92 19.32 11.37
CA GLN A 48 -17.13 18.71 10.80
C GLN A 48 -17.17 18.82 9.26
N ARG A 49 -15.99 18.69 8.62
CA ARG A 49 -15.81 18.94 7.18
C ARG A 49 -14.83 17.98 6.53
N PHE A 50 -15.02 17.76 5.23
CA PHE A 50 -14.07 17.10 4.35
C PHE A 50 -13.13 18.13 3.71
N TYR A 51 -11.83 17.78 3.65
CA TYR A 51 -10.81 18.52 2.93
C TYR A 51 -10.05 17.57 2.00
N HIS A 52 -9.48 18.12 0.92
CA HIS A 52 -8.64 17.33 0.02
C HIS A 52 -7.38 16.81 0.71
N PHE A 53 -6.95 15.62 0.23
CA PHE A 53 -5.66 15.07 0.61
C PHE A 53 -4.91 14.58 -0.66
N PRO A 54 -3.61 14.84 -0.84
CA PRO A 54 -2.69 15.51 0.12
C PRO A 54 -3.22 16.86 0.59
N ILE A 55 -2.80 17.30 1.81
CA ILE A 55 -3.25 18.56 2.40
C ILE A 55 -3.08 19.68 1.37
N HIS A 56 -4.17 20.40 1.05
CA HIS A 56 -4.17 21.37 -0.04
C HIS A 56 -3.98 22.78 0.48
N ARG A 57 -2.99 23.50 -0.07
CA ARG A 57 -2.63 24.85 0.37
C ARG A 57 -3.79 25.84 0.26
N ASP A 58 -4.56 25.75 -0.83
CA ASP A 58 -5.65 26.68 -1.11
C ASP A 58 -6.85 26.53 -0.14
N GLU A 59 -6.99 25.36 0.50
CA GLU A 59 -8.06 25.10 1.48
C GLU A 59 -7.71 25.61 2.89
N VAL A 60 -6.47 25.99 3.16
CA VAL A 60 -6.05 26.48 4.48
C VAL A 60 -6.88 27.69 4.90
N SER A 61 -7.14 28.62 3.97
CA SER A 61 -7.94 29.81 4.24
C SER A 61 -9.40 29.54 4.61
N GLU A 62 -9.91 28.34 4.32
CA GLU A 62 -11.27 27.91 4.64
C GLU A 62 -11.35 27.17 5.98
N MET A 63 -10.22 26.88 6.62
CA MET A 63 -10.17 26.17 7.90
C MET A 63 -10.45 27.11 9.07
N PRO A 64 -11.13 26.64 10.12
CA PRO A 64 -11.40 27.46 11.32
C PRO A 64 -10.13 28.05 11.95
N ASP A 65 -9.01 27.34 11.86
CA ASP A 65 -7.71 27.75 12.45
C ASP A 65 -6.77 28.39 11.42
N ALA A 66 -7.28 28.98 10.33
CA ALA A 66 -6.49 29.48 9.21
C ALA A 66 -5.33 30.39 9.63
N GLU A 67 -5.58 31.39 10.50
CA GLU A 67 -4.55 32.34 10.96
C GLU A 67 -3.40 31.63 11.70
N GLN A 68 -3.72 30.66 12.55
CA GLN A 68 -2.73 29.86 13.26
C GLN A 68 -1.92 29.00 12.29
N ILE A 69 -2.61 28.32 11.36
CA ILE A 69 -1.96 27.47 10.35
C ILE A 69 -1.02 28.27 9.48
N GLU A 70 -1.41 29.47 9.03
CA GLU A 70 -0.53 30.35 8.23
C GLU A 70 0.75 30.72 9.00
N SER A 71 0.61 31.11 10.26
CA SER A 71 1.76 31.43 11.12
C SER A 71 2.68 30.23 11.34
N GLU A 72 2.10 29.02 11.48
CA GLU A 72 2.88 27.78 11.60
C GLU A 72 3.60 27.42 10.31
N LEU A 73 2.95 27.59 9.15
CA LEU A 73 3.56 27.35 7.84
C LEU A 73 4.72 28.31 7.55
N GLU A 74 4.59 29.58 7.92
CA GLU A 74 5.67 30.57 7.81
C GLU A 74 6.87 30.24 8.72
N ALA A 75 6.62 29.55 9.84
CA ALA A 75 7.67 29.15 10.77
C ALA A 75 8.31 27.79 10.40
N CYS A 76 7.76 27.04 9.44
CA CYS A 76 8.34 25.79 8.99
C CYS A 76 9.73 26.00 8.35
N PRO A 77 10.70 25.11 8.60
CA PRO A 77 12.02 25.18 7.99
C PRO A 77 11.97 24.89 6.49
N ASP A 78 12.84 25.50 5.70
CA ASP A 78 13.00 25.22 4.28
C ASP A 78 13.46 23.78 4.01
N GLU A 79 14.27 23.21 4.91
CA GLU A 79 14.75 21.83 4.84
C GLU A 79 14.35 21.07 6.11
N VAL A 80 13.74 19.91 5.92
CA VAL A 80 13.33 19.05 7.02
C VAL A 80 14.36 17.95 7.27
N SER A 81 14.70 17.70 8.53
CA SER A 81 15.64 16.63 8.95
C SER A 81 15.01 15.82 10.10
N PRO A 82 13.97 15.04 9.80
CA PRO A 82 13.20 14.35 10.81
C PRO A 82 13.82 13.00 11.19
N GLU A 83 13.72 12.63 12.47
CA GLU A 83 14.08 11.31 12.97
C GLU A 83 12.89 10.33 12.98
N ASN A 84 11.67 10.86 12.89
CA ASN A 84 10.42 10.10 12.98
C ASN A 84 9.26 10.81 12.23
N LEU A 85 8.14 10.11 12.08
CA LEU A 85 6.97 10.59 11.35
C LEU A 85 6.39 11.89 11.92
N GLU A 86 6.32 12.04 13.23
CA GLU A 86 5.80 13.24 13.87
C GLU A 86 6.66 14.47 13.52
N GLN A 87 7.97 14.36 13.69
CA GLN A 87 8.89 15.44 13.34
C GLN A 87 8.80 15.81 11.86
N PHE A 88 8.70 14.79 10.97
CA PHE A 88 8.55 15.04 9.54
C PHE A 88 7.32 15.92 9.26
N TRP A 89 6.18 15.54 9.77
CA TRP A 89 4.94 16.27 9.47
C TRP A 89 4.89 17.64 10.16
N VAL A 90 5.29 17.73 11.44
CA VAL A 90 5.34 19.02 12.15
C VAL A 90 6.29 20.01 11.48
N GLN A 91 7.47 19.55 11.03
CA GLN A 91 8.42 20.40 10.30
C GLN A 91 7.93 20.77 8.90
N SER A 92 7.08 19.96 8.28
CA SER A 92 6.61 20.19 6.91
C SER A 92 5.36 21.06 6.82
N VAL A 93 4.44 20.96 7.78
CA VAL A 93 3.12 21.62 7.69
C VAL A 93 2.65 22.26 9.00
N GLY A 94 3.45 22.23 10.04
CA GLY A 94 3.10 22.75 11.36
C GLY A 94 2.25 21.79 12.21
N PRO A 95 2.18 22.04 13.52
CA PRO A 95 1.50 21.17 14.48
C PRO A 95 -0.02 21.09 14.27
N THR A 96 -0.67 22.17 13.82
CA THR A 96 -2.12 22.18 13.64
C THR A 96 -2.57 21.28 12.49
N LEU A 97 -1.95 21.37 11.31
CA LEU A 97 -2.26 20.47 10.18
C LEU A 97 -1.84 19.03 10.47
N TYR A 98 -0.70 18.82 11.13
CA TYR A 98 -0.30 17.50 11.60
C TYR A 98 -1.37 16.87 12.49
N ASP A 99 -1.88 17.60 13.49
CA ASP A 99 -2.90 17.07 14.40
C ASP A 99 -4.22 16.79 13.68
N LYS A 100 -4.65 17.67 12.77
CA LYS A 100 -5.87 17.48 11.98
C LYS A 100 -5.84 16.24 11.12
N PHE A 101 -4.77 16.02 10.34
CA PHE A 101 -4.74 15.05 9.25
C PHE A 101 -3.98 13.78 9.55
N ILE A 102 -2.96 13.80 10.42
CA ILE A 102 -1.96 12.74 10.51
C ILE A 102 -1.91 12.09 11.90
N ASN A 103 -1.91 12.88 12.96
CA ASN A 103 -1.63 12.41 14.31
C ASN A 103 -2.49 11.19 14.71
N SER A 104 -3.79 11.37 14.74
CA SER A 104 -4.72 10.30 15.13
C SER A 104 -4.84 9.22 14.04
N TYR A 105 -4.76 9.61 12.76
CA TYR A 105 -4.80 8.66 11.65
C TYR A 105 -3.67 7.63 11.74
N SER A 106 -2.43 8.08 11.91
CA SER A 106 -1.27 7.19 11.94
C SER A 106 -1.24 6.32 13.19
N LYS A 107 -1.59 6.88 14.37
CA LYS A 107 -1.74 6.09 15.61
C LYS A 107 -2.78 4.97 15.44
N LYS A 108 -3.95 5.30 14.90
CA LYS A 108 -5.02 4.34 14.60
C LYS A 108 -4.57 3.31 13.56
N MET A 109 -3.95 3.77 12.47
CA MET A 109 -3.46 2.93 11.38
C MET A 109 -2.49 1.86 11.86
N TRP A 110 -1.55 2.23 12.73
CA TRP A 110 -0.46 1.39 13.20
C TRP A 110 -0.70 0.80 14.58
N GLN A 111 -1.80 1.18 15.27
CA GLN A 111 -2.10 0.79 16.65
C GLN A 111 -0.91 1.04 17.59
N ILE A 112 -0.38 2.27 17.53
CA ILE A 112 0.74 2.77 18.34
C ILE A 112 0.29 3.94 19.22
N GLU A 113 1.05 4.20 20.28
CA GLU A 113 0.77 5.31 21.20
C GLU A 113 1.33 6.65 20.71
N SER A 114 2.47 6.61 20.00
CA SER A 114 3.15 7.80 19.49
C SER A 114 3.66 7.61 18.07
N ASN A 115 3.50 8.63 17.22
CA ASN A 115 4.06 8.67 15.87
C ASN A 115 5.60 8.81 15.87
N THR A 116 6.22 9.09 17.02
CA THR A 116 7.68 9.03 17.19
C THR A 116 8.25 7.61 17.08
N GLU A 117 7.39 6.57 17.20
CA GLU A 117 7.80 5.18 17.00
C GLU A 117 8.11 4.86 15.52
N LEU A 118 7.50 5.59 14.57
CA LEU A 118 7.68 5.37 13.14
C LEU A 118 8.93 6.09 12.64
N THR A 119 10.04 5.37 12.52
CA THR A 119 11.37 5.91 12.22
C THR A 119 11.87 5.61 10.81
N GLU A 120 11.14 4.79 10.04
CA GLU A 120 11.43 4.43 8.65
C GLU A 120 10.22 4.74 7.75
N PHE A 121 9.92 6.03 7.61
CA PHE A 121 8.85 6.51 6.74
C PHE A 121 9.50 7.16 5.50
N GLY A 122 9.63 6.44 4.43
CA GLY A 122 10.33 6.89 3.22
C GLY A 122 9.56 7.90 2.36
N TYR A 123 8.33 8.31 2.76
CA TYR A 123 7.49 9.19 1.94
C TYR A 123 6.29 9.74 2.72
N THR A 124 5.72 10.84 2.24
CA THR A 124 4.39 11.29 2.63
C THR A 124 3.33 10.46 1.90
N ALA A 125 2.15 10.32 2.48
CA ALA A 125 1.02 9.79 1.74
C ALA A 125 0.84 10.61 0.44
N LYS A 126 0.83 9.89 -0.70
CA LYS A 126 0.73 10.51 -2.03
C LYS A 126 1.90 11.43 -2.44
N GLY A 127 3.04 11.33 -1.74
CA GLY A 127 4.31 11.92 -2.16
C GLY A 127 4.53 13.40 -1.88
N VAL A 128 3.59 14.08 -1.22
CA VAL A 128 3.72 15.50 -0.85
C VAL A 128 3.09 15.77 0.53
N ALA A 129 3.68 16.67 1.28
CA ALA A 129 3.13 17.10 2.58
C ALA A 129 2.05 18.17 2.39
N LEU A 130 2.35 19.22 1.64
CA LEU A 130 1.43 20.31 1.33
C LEU A 130 1.37 20.48 -0.19
N LYS A 131 0.17 20.32 -0.76
CA LYS A 131 -0.05 20.33 -2.19
C LYS A 131 -0.54 21.68 -2.69
N THR A 132 -0.18 22.02 -3.93
CA THR A 132 -0.74 23.13 -4.71
C THR A 132 -1.19 22.63 -6.07
N GLY A 133 -2.03 23.39 -6.77
CA GLY A 133 -2.50 23.06 -8.13
C GLY A 133 -3.76 22.18 -8.11
N PRO A 134 -3.94 21.27 -9.07
CA PRO A 134 -5.18 20.49 -9.19
C PRO A 134 -5.48 19.61 -7.96
N ASN A 135 -6.77 19.44 -7.63
CA ASN A 135 -7.27 18.60 -6.53
C ASN A 135 -7.14 17.09 -6.80
N LYS A 136 -6.06 16.68 -7.41
CA LYS A 136 -5.78 15.28 -7.73
C LYS A 136 -5.31 14.50 -6.50
N ALA A 137 -5.75 13.27 -6.33
CA ALA A 137 -5.49 12.41 -5.16
C ALA A 137 -4.02 11.99 -4.93
N CYS A 138 -3.08 12.57 -5.66
CA CYS A 138 -1.64 12.28 -5.59
C CYS A 138 -0.84 13.50 -6.04
N TRP A 139 0.48 13.37 -6.20
CA TRP A 139 1.31 14.43 -6.80
C TRP A 139 0.91 14.69 -8.27
N ASN A 140 1.14 15.91 -8.72
CA ASN A 140 0.61 16.39 -10.02
C ASN A 140 1.05 15.57 -11.23
N GLU A 141 2.29 15.07 -11.23
CA GLU A 141 2.89 14.31 -12.34
C GLU A 141 2.55 12.80 -12.29
N ALA A 142 1.78 12.35 -11.31
CA ALA A 142 1.50 10.94 -11.19
C ALA A 142 0.53 10.45 -12.28
N ILE A 143 0.83 9.29 -12.82
CA ILE A 143 -0.11 8.45 -13.54
C ILE A 143 -0.88 7.66 -12.49
N SER A 144 -2.18 7.93 -12.40
CA SER A 144 -3.13 7.16 -11.60
C SER A 144 -4.03 6.39 -12.57
N ALA A 145 -4.09 5.07 -12.44
CA ALA A 145 -4.84 4.23 -13.39
C ALA A 145 -5.47 3.01 -12.71
N PHE A 146 -6.46 2.42 -13.35
CA PHE A 146 -7.13 1.20 -12.91
C PHE A 146 -7.45 0.31 -14.12
N PRO A 147 -7.40 -1.04 -13.98
CA PRO A 147 -7.75 -1.94 -15.07
C PRO A 147 -9.13 -1.66 -15.68
N VAL A 148 -9.21 -1.74 -17.00
CA VAL A 148 -10.50 -1.60 -17.72
C VAL A 148 -11.39 -2.81 -17.45
N ALA A 149 -10.79 -4.00 -17.40
CA ALA A 149 -11.50 -5.25 -17.16
C ALA A 149 -12.05 -5.34 -15.74
N GLN A 150 -13.27 -5.87 -15.59
CA GLN A 150 -13.92 -6.00 -14.28
C GLN A 150 -13.33 -7.11 -13.41
N ASN A 151 -12.57 -8.05 -13.98
CA ASN A 151 -11.75 -9.03 -13.26
C ASN A 151 -10.41 -8.44 -12.78
N GLY A 152 -10.13 -7.17 -13.08
CA GLY A 152 -8.95 -6.46 -12.63
C GLY A 152 -7.68 -6.91 -13.32
N TYR A 153 -6.74 -7.52 -12.58
CA TYR A 153 -5.44 -7.98 -13.07
C TYR A 153 -5.41 -9.47 -13.44
N ASP A 154 -6.55 -10.16 -13.47
CA ASP A 154 -6.58 -11.62 -13.65
C ASP A 154 -5.96 -12.02 -15.00
N ASP A 155 -6.28 -11.29 -16.09
CA ASP A 155 -5.73 -11.55 -17.43
C ASP A 155 -4.19 -11.47 -17.48
N TYR A 156 -3.59 -10.58 -16.67
CA TYR A 156 -2.13 -10.52 -16.54
C TYR A 156 -1.56 -11.79 -15.90
N PHE A 157 -2.23 -12.31 -14.88
CA PHE A 157 -1.80 -13.56 -14.24
C PHE A 157 -1.97 -14.75 -15.17
N ASP A 158 -3.02 -14.79 -15.97
CA ASP A 158 -3.22 -15.85 -16.97
C ASP A 158 -2.11 -15.85 -18.00
N VAL A 159 -1.72 -14.69 -18.54
CA VAL A 159 -0.60 -14.55 -19.48
C VAL A 159 0.73 -14.90 -18.81
N SER A 160 0.99 -14.36 -17.62
CA SER A 160 2.30 -14.54 -16.93
C SER A 160 2.52 -15.97 -16.44
N THR A 161 1.47 -16.75 -16.26
CA THR A 161 1.55 -18.14 -15.80
C THR A 161 1.27 -19.19 -16.88
N ALA A 162 1.06 -18.78 -18.14
CA ALA A 162 0.68 -19.67 -19.23
C ALA A 162 1.64 -20.86 -19.45
N GLU A 163 2.94 -20.66 -19.18
CA GLU A 163 3.97 -21.69 -19.29
C GLU A 163 4.42 -22.22 -17.91
N THR A 164 3.67 -21.94 -16.86
CA THR A 164 4.03 -22.27 -15.47
C THR A 164 3.00 -23.23 -14.87
N THR A 165 3.46 -24.22 -14.11
CA THR A 165 2.55 -25.06 -13.34
C THR A 165 2.06 -24.31 -12.11
N VAL A 166 0.77 -23.99 -12.06
CA VAL A 166 0.12 -23.29 -10.95
C VAL A 166 -0.60 -24.30 -10.04
N HIS A 167 -0.23 -24.31 -8.77
CA HIS A 167 -0.88 -25.12 -7.75
C HIS A 167 -1.74 -24.22 -6.85
N LEU A 168 -3.04 -24.17 -7.09
CA LEU A 168 -4.01 -23.47 -6.22
C LEU A 168 -4.43 -24.37 -5.06
N SER A 169 -4.89 -23.76 -3.96
CA SER A 169 -5.33 -24.44 -2.74
C SER A 169 -4.27 -25.39 -2.14
N THR A 170 -3.01 -25.11 -2.40
CA THR A 170 -1.84 -25.90 -2.01
C THR A 170 -1.21 -25.32 -0.76
N ARG A 171 -0.93 -26.17 0.23
CA ARG A 171 -0.32 -25.75 1.48
C ARG A 171 1.19 -26.00 1.46
N ILE A 172 1.96 -24.92 1.58
CA ILE A 172 3.39 -25.01 1.90
C ILE A 172 3.49 -25.03 3.43
N GLU A 173 3.96 -26.14 3.99
CA GLU A 173 4.00 -26.36 5.43
C GLU A 173 5.32 -25.89 6.05
N LYS A 174 6.42 -26.07 5.32
CA LYS A 174 7.76 -25.75 5.77
C LYS A 174 8.72 -25.59 4.59
N VAL A 175 9.77 -24.79 4.77
CA VAL A 175 10.92 -24.72 3.88
C VAL A 175 12.17 -25.14 4.65
N ASP A 176 12.97 -26.01 4.04
CA ASP A 176 14.30 -26.43 4.51
C ASP A 176 15.33 -25.83 3.55
N VAL A 177 15.78 -24.62 3.85
CA VAL A 177 16.66 -23.85 2.98
C VAL A 177 18.05 -24.47 2.84
N ASP A 178 18.50 -25.20 3.87
CA ASP A 178 19.82 -25.88 3.85
C ASP A 178 19.85 -27.05 2.87
N LYS A 179 18.69 -27.65 2.61
CA LYS A 179 18.53 -28.78 1.68
C LYS A 179 17.82 -28.40 0.40
N SER A 180 17.56 -27.12 0.17
CA SER A 180 16.83 -26.58 -0.99
C SER A 180 15.55 -27.35 -1.31
N ARG A 181 14.67 -27.52 -0.30
CA ARG A 181 13.41 -28.25 -0.45
C ARG A 181 12.26 -27.63 0.36
N ALA A 182 11.05 -27.84 -0.09
CA ALA A 182 9.82 -27.40 0.57
C ALA A 182 8.88 -28.59 0.83
N LEU A 183 8.23 -28.59 1.99
CA LEU A 183 7.18 -29.54 2.34
C LEU A 183 5.85 -28.99 1.84
N ILE A 184 5.27 -29.65 0.86
CA ILE A 184 4.06 -29.24 0.15
C ILE A 184 3.05 -30.38 0.21
N ASP A 185 1.90 -30.16 0.86
CA ASP A 185 0.82 -31.15 1.08
C ASP A 185 1.37 -32.49 1.61
N GLY A 186 2.31 -32.42 2.57
CA GLY A 186 2.91 -33.59 3.22
C GLY A 186 4.09 -34.22 2.47
N GLU A 187 4.46 -33.73 1.31
CA GLU A 187 5.56 -34.26 0.48
C GLU A 187 6.71 -33.25 0.36
N TRP A 188 7.97 -33.72 0.51
CA TRP A 188 9.15 -32.90 0.23
C TRP A 188 9.39 -32.79 -1.26
N ARG A 189 9.54 -31.57 -1.76
CA ARG A 189 9.90 -31.24 -3.14
C ARG A 189 11.15 -30.38 -3.16
N ASP A 190 12.15 -30.81 -3.92
CA ASP A 190 13.40 -30.08 -4.09
C ASP A 190 13.21 -28.90 -5.06
N TYR A 191 14.05 -27.87 -4.91
CA TYR A 191 14.10 -26.72 -5.82
C TYR A 191 15.55 -26.29 -6.07
N ASP A 192 15.83 -25.79 -7.26
CA ASP A 192 17.11 -25.16 -7.59
C ASP A 192 17.12 -23.69 -7.13
N ILE A 193 16.04 -22.97 -7.38
CA ILE A 193 15.85 -21.57 -7.02
C ILE A 193 14.48 -21.43 -6.35
N LEU A 194 14.43 -20.68 -5.24
CA LEU A 194 13.19 -20.30 -4.56
C LEU A 194 12.97 -18.80 -4.66
N ILE A 195 11.88 -18.39 -5.32
CA ILE A 195 11.41 -17.00 -5.31
C ILE A 195 10.32 -16.87 -4.25
N ASN A 196 10.67 -16.24 -3.14
CA ASN A 196 9.79 -16.08 -2.00
C ASN A 196 9.01 -14.77 -2.08
N THR A 197 7.69 -14.84 -1.90
CA THR A 197 6.80 -13.67 -1.80
C THR A 197 6.08 -13.57 -0.45
N VAL A 198 6.31 -14.53 0.47
CA VAL A 198 5.74 -14.52 1.82
C VAL A 198 6.75 -14.03 2.86
N SER A 199 6.29 -13.79 4.09
CA SER A 199 7.17 -13.29 5.16
C SER A 199 8.42 -14.18 5.37
N PRO A 200 9.62 -13.60 5.52
CA PRO A 200 10.84 -14.35 5.73
C PRO A 200 10.84 -15.16 7.04
N GLU A 201 10.01 -14.79 8.02
CA GLU A 201 9.76 -15.61 9.22
C GLU A 201 9.33 -17.03 8.86
N PHE A 202 8.45 -17.16 7.83
CA PHE A 202 7.97 -18.47 7.39
C PHE A 202 9.08 -19.30 6.77
N ILE A 203 9.91 -18.68 5.92
CA ILE A 203 11.02 -19.36 5.21
C ILE A 203 12.05 -19.93 6.18
N LEU A 204 12.40 -19.18 7.23
CA LEU A 204 13.38 -19.58 8.24
C LEU A 204 12.76 -20.07 9.56
N ASN A 205 11.50 -20.52 9.52
CA ASN A 205 10.78 -21.13 10.64
C ASN A 205 10.85 -20.30 11.96
N GLY A 206 10.82 -18.97 11.86
CA GLY A 206 10.84 -18.06 13.01
C GLY A 206 12.18 -17.92 13.71
N ALA A 207 13.29 -18.22 13.05
CA ALA A 207 14.64 -18.30 13.65
C ALA A 207 15.06 -17.08 14.46
N PHE A 208 14.60 -15.86 14.11
CA PHE A 208 14.93 -14.61 14.79
C PHE A 208 13.74 -13.99 15.55
N GLY A 209 12.68 -14.77 15.76
CA GLY A 209 11.45 -14.35 16.44
C GLY A 209 10.51 -13.54 15.53
N PRO A 210 9.31 -13.19 16.03
CA PRO A 210 8.24 -12.62 15.19
C PRO A 210 8.60 -11.22 14.67
N LEU A 211 8.23 -10.97 13.43
CA LEU A 211 8.19 -9.64 12.82
C LEU A 211 6.82 -9.00 13.09
N ARG A 212 6.78 -7.69 13.31
CA ARG A 212 5.52 -6.98 13.55
C ARG A 212 4.82 -6.64 12.25
N TRP A 213 3.50 -6.83 12.23
CA TRP A 213 2.66 -6.56 11.07
C TRP A 213 1.40 -5.83 11.48
N MET A 214 0.91 -5.00 10.58
CA MET A 214 -0.41 -4.41 10.67
C MET A 214 -1.30 -4.92 9.53
N GLY A 215 -2.54 -5.17 9.85
CA GLY A 215 -3.55 -5.65 8.92
C GLY A 215 -4.76 -4.72 8.82
N ARG A 216 -5.78 -5.23 8.16
CA ARG A 216 -7.08 -4.58 7.96
C ARG A 216 -8.20 -5.60 8.01
N ASP A 217 -9.29 -5.23 8.63
CA ASP A 217 -10.57 -5.87 8.44
C ASP A 217 -11.37 -5.10 7.40
N PHE A 218 -12.01 -5.83 6.51
CA PHE A 218 -12.79 -5.27 5.41
C PHE A 218 -14.27 -5.64 5.57
N PHE A 219 -15.09 -4.65 5.80
CA PHE A 219 -16.53 -4.80 5.83
C PHE A 219 -17.12 -4.31 4.52
N LYS A 220 -18.06 -5.05 3.96
CA LYS A 220 -18.68 -4.78 2.66
C LYS A 220 -20.16 -4.59 2.83
N ILE A 221 -20.69 -3.51 2.25
CA ILE A 221 -22.11 -3.13 2.33
C ILE A 221 -22.58 -2.78 0.94
N VAL A 222 -23.59 -3.50 0.46
CA VAL A 222 -24.31 -3.14 -0.77
C VAL A 222 -25.44 -2.19 -0.42
N LEU A 223 -25.46 -1.02 -1.04
CA LEU A 223 -26.48 0.01 -0.83
C LEU A 223 -27.42 0.10 -2.04
N PRO A 224 -28.76 0.29 -1.81
CA PRO A 224 -29.75 0.35 -2.87
C PRO A 224 -29.85 1.77 -3.49
N VAL A 225 -28.68 2.33 -3.83
CA VAL A 225 -28.51 3.63 -4.50
C VAL A 225 -27.41 3.49 -5.56
N PRO A 226 -27.48 4.22 -6.68
CA PRO A 226 -26.51 4.08 -7.75
C PRO A 226 -25.10 4.51 -7.35
N GLU A 227 -24.95 5.55 -6.53
CA GLU A 227 -23.68 6.09 -6.03
C GLU A 227 -23.88 6.76 -4.68
N VAL A 228 -22.78 6.84 -3.89
CA VAL A 228 -22.77 7.46 -2.56
C VAL A 228 -21.84 8.67 -2.53
N PHE A 229 -20.68 8.61 -3.19
CA PHE A 229 -19.69 9.67 -3.19
C PHE A 229 -19.85 10.61 -4.40
N PRO A 230 -19.37 11.86 -4.31
CA PRO A 230 -19.26 12.75 -5.46
C PRO A 230 -18.53 12.09 -6.64
N GLU A 231 -18.76 12.58 -7.85
CA GLU A 231 -18.31 11.94 -9.11
C GLU A 231 -16.82 11.56 -9.10
N ASN A 232 -15.95 12.49 -8.68
CA ASN A 232 -14.49 12.31 -8.69
C ASN A 232 -13.93 11.70 -7.40
N VAL A 233 -14.75 11.44 -6.39
CA VAL A 233 -14.34 10.89 -5.10
C VAL A 233 -14.54 9.38 -5.08
N TYR A 234 -13.48 8.62 -4.99
CA TYR A 234 -13.51 7.15 -5.04
C TYR A 234 -13.41 6.51 -3.66
N PHE A 235 -12.76 7.21 -2.73
CA PHE A 235 -12.71 6.83 -1.32
C PHE A 235 -12.53 8.03 -0.41
N LEU A 236 -12.95 7.86 0.83
CA LEU A 236 -12.86 8.85 1.90
C LEU A 236 -11.94 8.35 3.00
N TYR A 237 -11.11 9.23 3.55
CA TYR A 237 -10.35 8.98 4.77
C TYR A 237 -11.02 9.61 5.97
N TYR A 238 -10.77 9.01 7.12
CA TYR A 238 -11.23 9.47 8.42
C TYR A 238 -10.02 9.59 9.34
N ALA A 239 -9.62 10.83 9.62
CA ALA A 239 -8.33 11.12 10.22
C ALA A 239 -8.34 11.06 11.75
N ASN A 240 -9.48 11.07 12.41
CA ASN A 240 -9.53 11.31 13.85
C ASN A 240 -10.00 10.07 14.63
N GLN A 241 -11.10 10.18 15.43
CA GLN A 241 -11.46 9.17 16.44
C GLN A 241 -12.28 7.99 15.91
N GLU A 242 -12.77 8.07 14.68
CA GLU A 242 -13.52 6.96 14.06
C GLU A 242 -12.68 5.68 14.05
N PRO A 243 -13.26 4.51 14.34
CA PRO A 243 -12.49 3.25 14.42
C PRO A 243 -11.97 2.77 13.07
N PHE A 244 -12.52 3.28 11.98
CA PHE A 244 -12.11 2.97 10.62
C PHE A 244 -11.20 4.08 10.03
N THR A 245 -10.41 3.70 9.06
CA THR A 245 -9.49 4.63 8.38
C THR A 245 -10.01 5.10 7.05
N ARG A 246 -10.83 4.27 6.38
CA ARG A 246 -11.22 4.51 4.99
C ARG A 246 -12.55 3.86 4.65
N ILE A 247 -13.31 4.56 3.77
CA ILE A 247 -14.46 3.99 3.08
C ILE A 247 -14.20 4.11 1.57
N VAL A 248 -14.42 3.03 0.82
CA VAL A 248 -14.17 2.96 -0.64
C VAL A 248 -15.49 2.69 -1.35
N GLU A 249 -15.81 3.41 -2.41
CA GLU A 249 -16.87 3.09 -3.35
C GLU A 249 -16.27 2.41 -4.59
N TYR A 250 -16.34 1.08 -4.63
CA TYR A 250 -15.67 0.28 -5.65
C TYR A 250 -16.17 0.52 -7.06
N LYS A 251 -17.43 0.84 -7.21
CA LYS A 251 -18.06 1.14 -8.50
C LYS A 251 -17.34 2.27 -9.26
N LYS A 252 -16.80 3.26 -8.55
CA LYS A 252 -16.00 4.36 -9.12
C LYS A 252 -14.76 3.85 -9.86
N PHE A 253 -14.09 2.82 -9.32
CA PHE A 253 -12.94 2.21 -9.96
C PHE A 253 -13.32 1.33 -11.14
N TYR A 254 -14.35 0.48 -10.98
CA TYR A 254 -14.73 -0.53 -11.98
C TYR A 254 -15.63 0.03 -13.09
N ARG A 255 -16.32 1.14 -12.85
CA ARG A 255 -17.25 1.81 -13.80
C ARG A 255 -18.28 0.85 -14.44
N TYR A 256 -18.89 -0.01 -13.64
CA TYR A 256 -20.02 -0.83 -14.07
C TYR A 256 -21.35 -0.14 -13.79
N GLU A 257 -22.37 -0.46 -14.60
CA GLU A 257 -23.71 0.05 -14.40
C GLU A 257 -24.50 -0.83 -13.44
N SER A 258 -25.14 -0.22 -12.46
CA SER A 258 -26.03 -0.87 -11.50
C SER A 258 -26.87 0.17 -10.75
N PRO A 259 -28.12 -0.14 -10.38
CA PRO A 259 -28.92 0.71 -9.49
C PRO A 259 -28.44 0.65 -8.03
N MET A 260 -27.48 -0.22 -7.73
CA MET A 260 -26.86 -0.40 -6.41
C MET A 260 -25.36 -0.13 -6.47
N THR A 261 -24.76 0.21 -5.33
CA THR A 261 -23.31 0.36 -5.19
C THR A 261 -22.77 -0.44 -4.01
N LEU A 262 -21.51 -0.89 -4.14
CA LEU A 262 -20.79 -1.55 -3.08
C LEU A 262 -19.79 -0.58 -2.44
N ILE A 263 -19.90 -0.40 -1.13
CA ILE A 263 -18.90 0.28 -0.32
C ILE A 263 -18.12 -0.72 0.54
N GLY A 264 -16.83 -0.44 0.74
CA GLY A 264 -15.97 -1.17 1.65
C GLY A 264 -15.44 -0.28 2.75
N LEU A 265 -15.58 -0.73 3.99
CA LEU A 265 -15.08 -0.07 5.19
C LEU A 265 -13.82 -0.79 5.66
N GLU A 266 -12.75 -0.03 5.92
CA GLU A 266 -11.47 -0.58 6.37
C GLU A 266 -11.16 -0.19 7.82
N ILE A 267 -10.99 -1.21 8.67
CA ILE A 267 -10.64 -1.05 10.07
C ILE A 267 -9.24 -1.64 10.30
N PRO A 268 -8.28 -0.88 10.87
CA PRO A 268 -6.98 -1.42 11.25
C PRO A 268 -7.12 -2.60 12.21
N SER A 269 -6.37 -3.66 11.98
CA SER A 269 -6.39 -4.85 12.83
C SER A 269 -5.05 -5.58 12.79
N ASN A 270 -4.76 -6.38 13.81
CA ASN A 270 -3.57 -7.23 13.89
C ASN A 270 -3.85 -8.69 13.46
N ARG A 271 -5.01 -8.96 12.83
CA ARG A 271 -5.44 -10.31 12.46
C ARG A 271 -4.83 -10.84 11.16
N ASN A 272 -4.21 -9.97 10.38
CA ASN A 272 -3.55 -10.37 9.13
C ASN A 272 -2.28 -9.53 8.87
N LYS A 273 -1.40 -10.02 7.99
CA LYS A 273 -0.10 -9.43 7.69
C LYS A 273 -0.14 -8.69 6.35
N LEU A 274 -0.58 -7.43 6.33
CA LEU A 274 -0.67 -6.61 5.11
C LEU A 274 0.44 -5.56 5.01
N TYR A 275 0.88 -5.02 6.15
CA TYR A 275 1.84 -3.93 6.22
C TYR A 275 2.93 -4.26 7.24
N PRO A 276 4.22 -4.31 6.83
CA PRO A 276 5.32 -4.39 7.78
C PRO A 276 5.43 -3.10 8.59
N PHE A 277 5.82 -3.19 9.85
CA PHE A 277 6.07 -2.01 10.67
C PHE A 277 7.30 -1.25 10.20
N THR A 278 7.17 0.08 10.08
CA THR A 278 8.19 0.97 9.52
C THR A 278 9.06 1.57 10.63
N THR A 279 9.75 0.72 11.39
CA THR A 279 10.71 1.16 12.41
C THR A 279 12.10 0.61 12.15
N LYS A 280 13.15 1.35 12.55
CA LYS A 280 14.56 0.89 12.48
C LYS A 280 14.74 -0.47 13.14
N LYS A 281 14.09 -0.69 14.29
CA LYS A 281 14.15 -1.95 15.04
C LYS A 281 13.56 -3.12 14.24
N ASP A 282 12.40 -2.92 13.60
CA ASP A 282 11.75 -3.97 12.83
C ASP A 282 12.53 -4.28 11.55
N TYR A 283 13.04 -3.25 10.86
CA TYR A 283 13.91 -3.45 9.69
C TYR A 283 15.24 -4.12 10.04
N ALA A 284 15.86 -3.77 11.18
CA ALA A 284 17.06 -4.46 11.65
C ALA A 284 16.78 -5.95 11.92
N LYS A 285 15.62 -6.28 12.53
CA LYS A 285 15.21 -7.68 12.71
C LYS A 285 14.94 -8.40 11.38
N ALA A 286 14.24 -7.75 10.44
CA ALA A 286 14.02 -8.32 9.11
C ALA A 286 15.32 -8.58 8.36
N LYS A 287 16.31 -7.69 8.53
CA LYS A 287 17.65 -7.87 7.96
C LYS A 287 18.33 -9.15 8.44
N LEU A 288 18.16 -9.56 9.70
CA LEU A 288 18.69 -10.84 10.18
C LEU A 288 18.12 -12.03 9.41
N TYR A 289 16.83 -11.98 9.06
CA TYR A 289 16.21 -13.00 8.24
C TYR A 289 16.78 -12.99 6.81
N HIS A 290 16.93 -11.82 6.20
CA HIS A 290 17.45 -11.72 4.84
C HIS A 290 18.92 -12.13 4.75
N ASP A 291 19.74 -11.75 5.71
CA ASP A 291 21.16 -12.10 5.76
C ASP A 291 21.40 -13.63 5.96
N ALA A 292 20.40 -14.34 6.50
CA ALA A 292 20.47 -15.78 6.71
C ALA A 292 19.90 -16.61 5.55
N LEU A 293 19.39 -15.98 4.49
CA LEU A 293 18.92 -16.69 3.30
C LEU A 293 20.12 -17.13 2.44
N PRO A 294 20.13 -18.35 1.91
CA PRO A 294 21.16 -18.79 0.95
C PRO A 294 20.98 -18.08 -0.40
N GLU A 295 22.02 -18.11 -1.24
CA GLU A 295 22.10 -17.40 -2.53
C GLU A 295 21.01 -17.80 -3.53
N ASN A 296 20.47 -19.01 -3.41
CA ASN A 296 19.39 -19.50 -4.28
C ASN A 296 17.97 -19.18 -3.79
N VAL A 297 17.83 -18.36 -2.74
CA VAL A 297 16.54 -17.92 -2.20
C VAL A 297 16.40 -16.41 -2.34
N PHE A 298 15.46 -15.98 -3.17
CA PHE A 298 15.17 -14.58 -3.46
C PHE A 298 13.88 -14.14 -2.78
N SER A 299 13.90 -12.97 -2.15
CA SER A 299 12.72 -12.39 -1.51
C SER A 299 12.27 -11.14 -2.25
N ILE A 300 11.07 -11.16 -2.84
CA ILE A 300 10.47 -10.04 -3.55
C ILE A 300 9.05 -9.71 -3.06
N GLY A 301 8.62 -8.51 -3.33
CA GLY A 301 7.31 -8.02 -2.92
C GLY A 301 7.27 -7.58 -1.45
N ARG A 302 6.15 -6.98 -1.07
CA ARG A 302 5.97 -6.32 0.23
C ARG A 302 6.23 -7.24 1.42
N ALA A 303 5.69 -8.45 1.39
CA ALA A 303 5.78 -9.36 2.53
C ALA A 303 7.18 -9.96 2.66
N ALA A 304 7.75 -10.47 1.57
CA ALA A 304 9.05 -11.13 1.62
C ALA A 304 10.20 -10.18 1.84
N SER A 305 10.18 -8.99 1.23
CA SER A 305 11.22 -7.97 1.45
C SER A 305 11.04 -7.20 2.77
N TYR A 306 9.94 -7.40 3.47
CA TYR A 306 9.56 -6.65 4.67
C TYR A 306 9.64 -5.13 4.46
N ARG A 307 9.13 -4.64 3.33
CA ARG A 307 9.09 -3.22 2.97
C ARG A 307 7.69 -2.78 2.62
N TYR A 308 7.37 -1.53 2.94
CA TYR A 308 6.11 -0.93 2.52
C TYR A 308 6.20 -0.53 1.04
N LEU A 309 5.76 -1.42 0.14
CA LEU A 309 5.84 -1.25 -1.31
C LEU A 309 4.45 -1.27 -1.94
N ASP A 310 4.26 -0.44 -2.95
CA ASP A 310 3.11 -0.49 -3.86
C ASP A 310 3.45 -1.28 -5.14
N VAL A 311 2.48 -1.41 -6.06
CA VAL A 311 2.59 -2.30 -7.23
C VAL A 311 3.77 -1.92 -8.14
N ALA A 312 3.96 -0.63 -8.45
CA ALA A 312 5.03 -0.20 -9.35
C ALA A 312 6.45 -0.56 -8.85
N PRO A 313 6.84 -0.29 -7.58
CA PRO A 313 8.12 -0.77 -7.05
C PRO A 313 8.27 -2.30 -7.05
N ILE A 314 7.18 -3.07 -6.92
CA ILE A 314 7.25 -4.53 -6.97
C ILE A 314 7.51 -5.02 -8.41
N ILE A 315 6.91 -4.39 -9.40
CA ILE A 315 7.21 -4.67 -10.82
C ILE A 315 8.69 -4.42 -11.10
N GLN A 316 9.23 -3.28 -10.63
CA GLN A 316 10.65 -2.97 -10.78
C GLN A 316 11.54 -4.02 -10.11
N GLN A 317 11.24 -4.43 -8.86
CA GLN A 317 11.98 -5.51 -8.20
C GLN A 317 12.00 -6.81 -9.04
N SER A 318 10.88 -7.15 -9.68
CA SER A 318 10.78 -8.36 -10.50
C SER A 318 11.63 -8.25 -11.76
N MET A 319 11.68 -7.08 -12.39
CA MET A 319 12.54 -6.81 -13.55
C MET A 319 14.02 -6.87 -13.17
N ASP A 320 14.41 -6.28 -12.05
CA ASP A 320 15.78 -6.26 -11.55
C ASP A 320 16.25 -7.69 -11.22
N MET A 321 15.43 -8.48 -10.54
CA MET A 321 15.72 -9.88 -10.23
C MET A 321 15.86 -10.73 -11.51
N ARG A 322 14.98 -10.52 -12.49
CA ARG A 322 15.11 -11.20 -13.79
C ARG A 322 16.47 -10.94 -14.43
N ALA A 323 16.89 -9.66 -14.46
CA ALA A 323 18.18 -9.28 -15.02
C ALA A 323 19.36 -9.96 -14.27
N GLU A 324 19.27 -10.09 -12.95
CA GLU A 324 20.28 -10.79 -12.15
C GLU A 324 20.35 -12.29 -12.48
N LEU A 325 19.20 -12.94 -12.65
CA LEU A 325 19.11 -14.36 -13.03
C LEU A 325 19.64 -14.60 -14.44
N GLU A 326 19.33 -13.75 -15.41
CA GLU A 326 19.79 -13.87 -16.81
C GLU A 326 21.32 -13.67 -16.95
N VAL A 327 21.94 -12.83 -16.13
CA VAL A 327 23.41 -12.60 -16.14
C VAL A 327 24.18 -13.75 -15.47
N GLY A 328 23.49 -14.76 -14.92
CA GLY A 328 24.11 -15.93 -14.31
C GLY A 328 24.84 -15.64 -13.01
N ARG A 329 24.45 -14.56 -12.28
CA ARG A 329 24.94 -14.30 -10.93
C ARG A 329 24.45 -15.33 -9.91
N VAL A 330 23.43 -16.09 -10.30
CA VAL A 330 22.92 -17.22 -9.54
C VAL A 330 23.28 -18.49 -10.29
N ARG A 331 24.22 -19.26 -9.78
CA ARG A 331 24.44 -20.62 -10.23
C ARG A 331 23.43 -21.52 -9.52
N PRO A 332 22.70 -22.39 -10.26
CA PRO A 332 21.94 -23.43 -9.58
C PRO A 332 22.89 -24.24 -8.68
N ALA A 333 22.38 -24.63 -7.52
CA ALA A 333 23.11 -25.50 -6.62
C ALA A 333 23.50 -26.77 -7.40
N ALA A 334 24.80 -27.10 -7.41
CA ALA A 334 25.34 -28.27 -8.13
C ALA A 334 24.99 -29.58 -7.42
#